data_e7c9df625e00921b0090eea110e8af62
#
_entry.id   e7c9df625e00921b0090eea110e8af62
#
_cell.length_a   1.000
_cell.length_b   1.000
_cell.length_c   1.000
_cell.angle_alpha   90.00
_cell.angle_beta   90.00
_cell.angle_gamma   90.00
#
_symmetry.space_group_name_H-M   'P 1'
#
loop_
_entity.id
_entity.type
_entity.pdbx_description
1 polymer ?
#
loop_
_entity_poly.entity_id
_entity_poly.type
_entity_poly.pdbx_seq_one_letter_code
_entity_poly.pdbx_strand_id
1 'polypeptide(L)'
;MKIIVTGCKGQLGTEIIKQLREGRSEIGPIPEKLMNATVIPVDLPELDISNYKMVDDFIRRQRPDVIINCAAYTNVDGCEVNHDAAFKANALGPRNLAQAAEKTGARLVHVSTDYVFSGRENGGIAQDEATIPGPISAYGSTKLMGEKYVEQFCHRHFIVRTAWLYSYYGKNFVKTIVNAGRKFGKLEVVNDQCGNPTNAVDLAHELLQLCVTHEYGLYHCTGEGICSWYDFASEIIRLSGV
;
A
#
# COMPACT_ATOMS: atom_id res chain seq x y z
N MET A 1 4.08 5.21 -21.75
CA MET A 1 4.52 4.22 -20.73
C MET A 1 3.47 3.15 -20.56
N LYS A 2 3.88 1.94 -20.21
CA LYS A 2 2.96 0.83 -19.87
C LYS A 2 3.10 0.50 -18.38
N ILE A 3 1.99 0.55 -17.67
CA ILE A 3 1.95 0.43 -16.20
C ILE A 3 1.04 -0.74 -15.83
N ILE A 4 1.55 -1.67 -15.05
CA ILE A 4 0.76 -2.71 -14.41
C ILE A 4 0.43 -2.26 -12.98
N VAL A 5 -0.85 -2.37 -12.59
CA VAL A 5 -1.31 -2.13 -11.22
C VAL A 5 -1.91 -3.42 -10.69
N THR A 6 -1.23 -4.07 -9.74
CA THR A 6 -1.75 -5.26 -9.05
C THR A 6 -2.61 -4.85 -7.87
N GLY A 7 -3.54 -5.70 -7.44
CA GLY A 7 -4.51 -5.32 -6.41
C GLY A 7 -5.43 -4.18 -6.86
N CYS A 8 -5.76 -4.17 -8.15
CA CYS A 8 -6.47 -3.07 -8.81
C CYS A 8 -7.91 -2.86 -8.30
N LYS A 9 -8.51 -3.86 -7.66
CA LYS A 9 -9.85 -3.79 -7.04
C LYS A 9 -9.82 -3.26 -5.61
N GLY A 10 -8.61 -3.11 -5.02
CA GLY A 10 -8.40 -2.55 -3.68
C GLY A 10 -8.53 -1.03 -3.62
N GLN A 11 -8.45 -0.47 -2.42
CA GLN A 11 -8.58 0.98 -2.17
C GLN A 11 -7.58 1.78 -3.01
N LEU A 12 -6.30 1.49 -2.85
CA LEU A 12 -5.21 2.22 -3.50
C LEU A 12 -5.13 1.94 -5.00
N GLY A 13 -5.26 0.66 -5.41
CA GLY A 13 -5.22 0.29 -6.82
C GLY A 13 -6.30 0.98 -7.64
N THR A 14 -7.52 1.07 -7.10
CA THR A 14 -8.63 1.79 -7.73
C THR A 14 -8.32 3.28 -7.88
N GLU A 15 -7.76 3.91 -6.84
CA GLU A 15 -7.43 5.34 -6.88
C GLU A 15 -6.30 5.63 -7.88
N ILE A 16 -5.24 4.82 -7.91
CA ILE A 16 -4.15 4.95 -8.89
C ILE A 16 -4.70 4.88 -10.34
N ILE A 17 -5.58 3.91 -10.61
CA ILE A 17 -6.17 3.75 -11.95
C ILE A 17 -7.02 4.95 -12.33
N LYS A 18 -7.79 5.50 -11.37
CA LYS A 18 -8.60 6.70 -11.56
C LYS A 18 -7.69 7.89 -11.93
N GLN A 19 -6.65 8.16 -11.15
CA GLN A 19 -5.73 9.28 -11.39
C GLN A 19 -4.99 9.15 -12.74
N LEU A 20 -4.55 7.94 -13.09
CA LEU A 20 -3.94 7.68 -14.40
C LEU A 20 -4.90 7.92 -15.57
N ARG A 21 -6.19 7.63 -15.39
CA ARG A 21 -7.23 7.87 -16.41
C ARG A 21 -7.60 9.35 -16.53
N GLU A 22 -7.70 10.04 -15.40
CA GLU A 22 -8.11 11.45 -15.33
C GLU A 22 -6.95 12.42 -15.59
N GLY A 23 -5.70 11.96 -15.53
CA GLY A 23 -4.51 12.77 -15.68
C GLY A 23 -4.24 13.67 -14.47
N ARG A 24 -4.97 13.50 -13.38
CA ARG A 24 -4.89 14.33 -12.18
C ARG A 24 -5.42 13.62 -10.93
N SER A 25 -5.03 14.13 -9.78
CA SER A 25 -5.63 13.85 -8.47
C SER A 25 -6.33 15.10 -7.92
N GLU A 26 -6.86 15.02 -6.71
CA GLU A 26 -7.43 16.17 -5.98
C GLU A 26 -6.36 17.21 -5.60
N ILE A 27 -5.10 16.79 -5.43
CA ILE A 27 -3.99 17.67 -5.04
C ILE A 27 -3.20 18.23 -6.23
N GLY A 28 -3.43 17.75 -7.45
CA GLY A 28 -2.75 18.30 -8.61
C GLY A 28 -2.69 17.37 -9.83
N PRO A 29 -2.01 17.80 -10.91
CA PRO A 29 -1.81 16.97 -12.08
C PRO A 29 -0.81 15.84 -11.79
N ILE A 30 -1.00 14.68 -12.42
CA ILE A 30 0.02 13.62 -12.42
C ILE A 30 1.19 13.99 -13.33
N PRO A 31 2.37 13.33 -13.21
CA PRO A 31 3.51 13.58 -14.06
C PRO A 31 3.16 13.46 -15.56
N GLU A 32 3.65 14.40 -16.35
CA GLU A 32 3.41 14.44 -17.80
C GLU A 32 3.79 13.14 -18.52
N LYS A 33 4.87 12.47 -18.06
CA LYS A 33 5.32 11.16 -18.57
C LYS A 33 4.28 10.05 -18.44
N LEU A 34 3.30 10.22 -17.56
CA LEU A 34 2.21 9.25 -17.32
C LEU A 34 0.94 9.60 -18.11
N MET A 35 0.86 10.81 -18.66
CA MET A 35 -0.25 11.16 -19.53
C MET A 35 -0.26 10.21 -20.73
N ASN A 36 -1.42 9.63 -21.00
CA ASN A 36 -1.60 8.60 -22.03
C ASN A 36 -0.86 7.26 -21.78
N ALA A 37 -0.52 6.96 -20.54
CA ALA A 37 0.04 5.64 -20.20
C ALA A 37 -0.97 4.53 -20.49
N THR A 38 -0.49 3.41 -21.02
CA THR A 38 -1.29 2.19 -21.12
C THR A 38 -1.34 1.53 -19.75
N VAL A 39 -2.50 1.52 -19.11
CA VAL A 39 -2.71 0.93 -17.79
C VAL A 39 -3.24 -0.48 -17.93
N ILE A 40 -2.60 -1.43 -17.27
CA ILE A 40 -3.01 -2.84 -17.20
C ILE A 40 -3.38 -3.13 -15.74
N PRO A 41 -4.67 -2.99 -15.38
CA PRO A 41 -5.14 -3.36 -14.06
C PRO A 41 -5.25 -4.88 -13.94
N VAL A 42 -4.72 -5.45 -12.86
CA VAL A 42 -4.79 -6.89 -12.59
C VAL A 42 -5.07 -7.18 -11.13
N ASP A 43 -5.83 -8.25 -10.91
CA ASP A 43 -6.16 -8.77 -9.60
C ASP A 43 -6.42 -10.28 -9.72
N LEU A 44 -6.77 -10.94 -8.62
CA LEU A 44 -7.29 -12.32 -8.70
C LEU A 44 -8.65 -12.34 -9.43
N PRO A 45 -8.90 -13.37 -10.27
CA PRO A 45 -8.03 -14.52 -10.54
C PRO A 45 -7.06 -14.31 -11.72
N GLU A 46 -7.04 -13.13 -12.36
CA GLU A 46 -6.29 -12.85 -13.59
C GLU A 46 -4.78 -12.97 -13.39
N LEU A 47 -4.28 -12.57 -12.21
CA LEU A 47 -2.89 -12.69 -11.82
C LEU A 47 -2.77 -12.99 -10.32
N ASP A 48 -2.42 -14.23 -9.99
CA ASP A 48 -1.97 -14.57 -8.66
C ASP A 48 -0.47 -14.24 -8.52
N ILE A 49 -0.15 -13.16 -7.81
CA ILE A 49 1.24 -12.71 -7.62
C ILE A 49 2.08 -13.73 -6.83
N SER A 50 1.46 -14.60 -6.04
CA SER A 50 2.16 -15.66 -5.32
C SER A 50 2.65 -16.80 -6.23
N ASN A 51 2.08 -16.91 -7.43
CA ASN A 51 2.47 -17.90 -8.42
C ASN A 51 3.59 -17.36 -9.33
N TYR A 52 4.81 -17.78 -9.05
CA TYR A 52 5.99 -17.35 -9.81
C TYR A 52 5.83 -17.48 -11.33
N LYS A 53 5.34 -18.64 -11.79
CA LYS A 53 5.21 -18.90 -13.24
C LYS A 53 4.20 -17.97 -13.90
N MET A 54 3.06 -17.73 -13.25
CA MET A 54 2.06 -16.77 -13.76
C MET A 54 2.64 -15.37 -13.85
N VAL A 55 3.37 -14.92 -12.82
CA VAL A 55 3.99 -13.60 -12.79
C VAL A 55 5.07 -13.47 -13.87
N ASP A 56 6.00 -14.40 -13.96
CA ASP A 56 7.10 -14.38 -14.95
C ASP A 56 6.56 -14.35 -16.39
N ASP A 57 5.61 -15.24 -16.70
CA ASP A 57 5.00 -15.31 -18.02
C ASP A 57 4.19 -14.04 -18.36
N PHE A 58 3.45 -13.51 -17.38
CA PHE A 58 2.62 -12.32 -17.57
C PHE A 58 3.48 -11.06 -17.79
N ILE A 59 4.44 -10.78 -16.90
CA ILE A 59 5.31 -9.60 -16.97
C ILE A 59 6.18 -9.64 -18.23
N ARG A 60 6.73 -10.81 -18.56
CA ARG A 60 7.55 -10.98 -19.78
C ARG A 60 6.75 -10.72 -21.07
N ARG A 61 5.48 -11.15 -21.10
CA ARG A 61 4.59 -10.89 -22.24
C ARG A 61 4.17 -9.43 -22.34
N GLN A 62 3.87 -8.81 -21.18
CA GLN A 62 3.41 -7.42 -21.16
C GLN A 62 4.53 -6.41 -21.34
N ARG A 63 5.75 -6.71 -20.88
CA ARG A 63 6.91 -5.80 -20.88
C ARG A 63 6.55 -4.40 -20.38
N PRO A 64 6.13 -4.26 -19.12
CA PRO A 64 5.77 -2.97 -18.56
C PRO A 64 7.01 -2.10 -18.34
N ASP A 65 6.81 -0.78 -18.32
CA ASP A 65 7.81 0.17 -17.85
C ASP A 65 7.80 0.28 -16.31
N VAL A 66 6.61 0.13 -15.71
CA VAL A 66 6.39 0.23 -14.26
C VAL A 66 5.40 -0.84 -13.81
N ILE A 67 5.68 -1.42 -12.65
CA ILE A 67 4.76 -2.29 -11.91
C ILE A 67 4.48 -1.60 -10.58
N ILE A 68 3.20 -1.31 -10.28
CA ILE A 68 2.77 -0.78 -8.99
C ILE A 68 2.05 -1.89 -8.24
N ASN A 69 2.67 -2.40 -7.19
CA ASN A 69 2.15 -3.50 -6.39
C ASN A 69 1.34 -3.00 -5.19
N CYS A 70 0.02 -2.98 -5.34
CA CYS A 70 -0.94 -2.72 -4.27
C CYS A 70 -1.58 -4.01 -3.72
N ALA A 71 -1.23 -5.18 -4.29
CA ALA A 71 -1.79 -6.46 -3.84
C ALA A 71 -1.13 -6.90 -2.52
N ALA A 72 -1.95 -7.22 -1.53
CA ALA A 72 -1.50 -7.71 -0.23
C ALA A 72 -2.64 -8.44 0.50
N TYR A 73 -2.29 -9.31 1.43
CA TYR A 73 -3.20 -9.83 2.44
C TYR A 73 -3.18 -8.87 3.63
N THR A 74 -4.21 -8.01 3.76
CA THR A 74 -4.23 -6.87 4.68
C THR A 74 -5.06 -7.09 5.95
N ASN A 75 -5.69 -8.26 6.10
CA ASN A 75 -6.37 -8.59 7.35
C ASN A 75 -5.34 -8.97 8.41
N VAL A 76 -4.97 -8.02 9.28
CA VAL A 76 -3.92 -8.16 10.29
C VAL A 76 -4.19 -9.36 11.20
N ASP A 77 -5.38 -9.44 11.81
CA ASP A 77 -5.77 -10.56 12.68
C ASP A 77 -5.84 -11.87 11.89
N GLY A 78 -6.30 -11.80 10.63
CA GLY A 78 -6.34 -12.96 9.74
C GLY A 78 -4.95 -13.50 9.40
N CYS A 79 -3.91 -12.67 9.41
CA CYS A 79 -2.53 -13.12 9.22
C CYS A 79 -2.03 -14.03 10.36
N GLU A 80 -2.48 -13.78 11.59
CA GLU A 80 -2.12 -14.61 12.76
C GLU A 80 -2.69 -16.02 12.67
N VAL A 81 -3.74 -16.23 11.90
CA VAL A 81 -4.38 -17.54 11.70
C VAL A 81 -3.98 -18.18 10.37
N ASN A 82 -3.82 -17.35 9.32
CA ASN A 82 -3.56 -17.81 7.97
C ASN A 82 -2.13 -17.43 7.50
N HIS A 83 -1.12 -17.83 8.28
CA HIS A 83 0.29 -17.49 8.04
C HIS A 83 0.74 -17.78 6.60
N ASP A 84 0.38 -18.95 6.06
CA ASP A 84 0.77 -19.36 4.71
C ASP A 84 0.19 -18.42 3.64
N ALA A 85 -1.07 -18.04 3.77
CA ALA A 85 -1.71 -17.12 2.82
C ALA A 85 -1.10 -15.72 2.92
N ALA A 86 -0.83 -15.24 4.14
CA ALA A 86 -0.17 -13.97 4.38
C ALA A 86 1.25 -13.98 3.78
N PHE A 87 2.04 -15.01 4.05
CA PHE A 87 3.40 -15.15 3.52
C PHE A 87 3.41 -15.22 1.98
N LYS A 88 2.52 -16.00 1.38
CA LYS A 88 2.38 -16.07 -0.07
C LYS A 88 2.09 -14.72 -0.70
N ALA A 89 1.10 -14.00 -0.18
CA ALA A 89 0.68 -12.71 -0.74
C ALA A 89 1.69 -11.59 -0.42
N ASN A 90 2.17 -11.49 0.83
CA ASN A 90 2.93 -10.35 1.32
C ASN A 90 4.46 -10.49 1.15
N ALA A 91 4.97 -11.71 1.01
CA ALA A 91 6.40 -11.97 0.84
C ALA A 91 6.72 -12.57 -0.53
N LEU A 92 6.14 -13.73 -0.88
CA LEU A 92 6.44 -14.40 -2.16
C LEU A 92 5.90 -13.62 -3.36
N GLY A 93 4.74 -12.97 -3.24
CA GLY A 93 4.18 -12.12 -4.29
C GLY A 93 5.14 -10.99 -4.68
N PRO A 94 5.56 -10.11 -3.76
CA PRO A 94 6.56 -9.08 -4.02
C PRO A 94 7.89 -9.62 -4.55
N ARG A 95 8.38 -10.77 -4.03
CA ARG A 95 9.57 -11.44 -4.57
C ARG A 95 9.43 -11.78 -6.05
N ASN A 96 8.32 -12.40 -6.42
CA ASN A 96 8.07 -12.83 -7.80
C ASN A 96 7.99 -11.63 -8.74
N LEU A 97 7.30 -10.55 -8.30
CA LEU A 97 7.23 -9.29 -9.05
C LEU A 97 8.60 -8.63 -9.19
N ALA A 98 9.42 -8.62 -8.13
CA ALA A 98 10.77 -8.06 -8.14
C ALA A 98 11.67 -8.79 -9.14
N GLN A 99 11.67 -10.13 -9.11
CA GLN A 99 12.43 -10.94 -10.06
C GLN A 99 12.00 -10.73 -11.53
N ALA A 100 10.69 -10.61 -11.76
CA ALA A 100 10.16 -10.37 -13.09
C ALA A 100 10.44 -8.93 -13.57
N ALA A 101 10.36 -7.94 -12.68
CA ALA A 101 10.71 -6.55 -12.95
C ALA A 101 12.19 -6.43 -13.34
N GLU A 102 13.09 -7.01 -12.57
CA GLU A 102 14.53 -7.01 -12.88
C GLU A 102 14.84 -7.60 -14.26
N LYS A 103 14.27 -8.76 -14.59
CA LYS A 103 14.46 -9.43 -15.87
C LYS A 103 13.97 -8.62 -17.07
N THR A 104 12.95 -7.80 -16.88
CA THR A 104 12.34 -6.99 -17.96
C THR A 104 12.82 -5.55 -17.98
N GLY A 105 13.57 -5.12 -16.95
CA GLY A 105 14.04 -3.75 -16.76
C GLY A 105 12.93 -2.79 -16.30
N ALA A 106 11.80 -3.33 -15.84
CA ALA A 106 10.71 -2.54 -15.28
C ALA A 106 11.10 -1.93 -13.92
N ARG A 107 10.49 -0.80 -13.56
CA ARG A 107 10.52 -0.27 -12.19
C ARG A 107 9.45 -0.97 -11.37
N LEU A 108 9.75 -1.26 -10.10
CA LEU A 108 8.79 -1.82 -9.16
C LEU A 108 8.49 -0.82 -8.03
N VAL A 109 7.26 -0.39 -7.90
CA VAL A 109 6.76 0.33 -6.73
C VAL A 109 6.03 -0.68 -5.84
N HIS A 110 6.54 -0.90 -4.64
CA HIS A 110 5.95 -1.83 -3.67
C HIS A 110 5.40 -1.09 -2.45
N VAL A 111 4.11 -1.20 -2.21
CA VAL A 111 3.47 -0.59 -1.05
C VAL A 111 3.65 -1.48 0.18
N SER A 112 4.25 -0.91 1.22
CA SER A 112 4.48 -1.54 2.52
C SER A 112 3.70 -0.83 3.63
N THR A 113 4.08 -1.03 4.89
CA THR A 113 3.30 -0.65 6.07
C THR A 113 4.18 -0.20 7.23
N ASP A 114 3.62 0.63 8.10
CA ASP A 114 4.15 0.98 9.42
C ASP A 114 4.23 -0.23 10.38
N TYR A 115 3.46 -1.29 10.15
CA TYR A 115 3.50 -2.54 10.93
C TYR A 115 4.86 -3.26 10.88
N VAL A 116 5.79 -2.82 10.06
CA VAL A 116 7.19 -3.29 10.10
C VAL A 116 7.92 -2.84 11.37
N PHE A 117 7.39 -1.85 12.08
CA PHE A 117 7.89 -1.38 13.38
C PHE A 117 7.15 -2.04 14.54
N SER A 118 7.81 -2.13 15.71
CA SER A 118 7.22 -2.75 16.90
C SER A 118 6.09 -1.91 17.51
N GLY A 119 6.15 -0.59 17.35
CA GLY A 119 5.24 0.35 18.00
C GLY A 119 5.41 0.46 19.52
N ARG A 120 6.34 -0.30 20.13
CA ARG A 120 6.49 -0.40 21.60
C ARG A 120 7.54 0.56 22.18
N GLU A 121 8.53 0.94 21.39
CA GLU A 121 9.78 1.46 21.96
C GLU A 121 9.86 2.97 22.04
N ASN A 122 8.98 3.73 21.37
CA ASN A 122 9.33 5.13 21.11
C ASN A 122 8.33 6.18 21.62
N GLY A 123 7.38 5.82 22.47
CA GLY A 123 6.58 6.84 23.20
C GLY A 123 6.04 8.01 22.36
N GLY A 124 5.70 7.77 21.08
CA GLY A 124 5.26 8.82 20.14
C GLY A 124 6.38 9.44 19.30
N ILE A 125 7.58 8.87 19.30
CA ILE A 125 8.67 9.33 18.40
C ILE A 125 8.39 8.78 17.00
N ALA A 126 8.37 9.68 16.00
CA ALA A 126 8.21 9.31 14.60
C ALA A 126 9.36 8.40 14.14
N GLN A 127 8.99 7.35 13.39
CA GLN A 127 9.95 6.45 12.76
C GLN A 127 10.32 6.99 11.39
N ASP A 128 11.59 7.03 11.07
CA ASP A 128 12.10 7.37 9.75
C ASP A 128 12.51 6.12 8.95
N GLU A 129 12.96 6.31 7.72
CA GLU A 129 13.39 5.22 6.84
C GLU A 129 14.67 4.52 7.35
N ALA A 130 15.48 5.18 8.17
CA ALA A 130 16.70 4.62 8.78
C ALA A 130 16.41 3.80 10.03
N THR A 131 15.20 3.91 10.59
CA THR A 131 14.80 3.15 11.79
C THR A 131 14.76 1.66 11.50
N ILE A 132 15.42 0.88 12.36
CA ILE A 132 15.50 -0.59 12.21
C ILE A 132 14.11 -1.21 12.44
N PRO A 133 13.57 -1.94 11.47
CA PRO A 133 12.30 -2.63 11.63
C PRO A 133 12.35 -3.74 12.69
N GLY A 134 11.24 -3.90 13.42
CA GLY A 134 11.08 -4.94 14.45
C GLY A 134 9.61 -5.36 14.58
N PRO A 135 9.01 -5.97 13.54
CA PRO A 135 7.58 -6.29 13.54
C PRO A 135 7.22 -7.30 14.63
N ILE A 136 6.06 -7.11 15.24
CA ILE A 136 5.52 -7.99 16.29
C ILE A 136 4.32 -8.80 15.84
N SER A 137 3.79 -8.54 14.65
CA SER A 137 2.66 -9.25 14.06
C SER A 137 3.08 -10.09 12.84
N ALA A 138 2.32 -11.12 12.53
CA ALA A 138 2.50 -11.92 11.32
C ALA A 138 2.33 -11.07 10.05
N TYR A 139 1.40 -10.11 10.07
CA TYR A 139 1.23 -9.14 8.99
C TYR A 139 2.51 -8.33 8.77
N GLY A 140 3.01 -7.65 9.79
CA GLY A 140 4.23 -6.84 9.72
C GLY A 140 5.45 -7.66 9.30
N SER A 141 5.62 -8.87 9.88
CA SER A 141 6.72 -9.78 9.56
C SER A 141 6.71 -10.22 8.09
N THR A 142 5.53 -10.57 7.55
CA THR A 142 5.40 -10.97 6.14
C THR A 142 5.59 -9.80 5.18
N LYS A 143 5.13 -8.59 5.54
CA LYS A 143 5.37 -7.37 4.75
C LYS A 143 6.85 -7.01 4.74
N LEU A 144 7.52 -7.03 5.89
CA LEU A 144 8.97 -6.77 5.97
C LEU A 144 9.77 -7.78 5.14
N MET A 145 9.37 -9.05 5.14
CA MET A 145 10.02 -10.04 4.29
C MET A 145 9.82 -9.71 2.81
N GLY A 146 8.66 -9.18 2.42
CA GLY A 146 8.40 -8.67 1.08
C GLY A 146 9.33 -7.52 0.70
N GLU A 147 9.54 -6.53 1.60
CA GLU A 147 10.52 -5.45 1.39
C GLU A 147 11.92 -6.01 1.10
N LYS A 148 12.41 -6.91 1.97
CA LYS A 148 13.73 -7.52 1.82
C LYS A 148 13.89 -8.25 0.50
N TYR A 149 12.86 -8.95 0.03
CA TYR A 149 12.91 -9.59 -1.28
C TYR A 149 12.91 -8.59 -2.43
N VAL A 150 12.16 -7.48 -2.31
CA VAL A 150 12.17 -6.41 -3.33
C VAL A 150 13.57 -5.79 -3.42
N GLU A 151 14.18 -5.43 -2.30
CA GLU A 151 15.55 -4.91 -2.25
C GLU A 151 16.55 -5.89 -2.86
N GLN A 152 16.43 -7.17 -2.52
CA GLN A 152 17.36 -8.20 -2.98
C GLN A 152 17.27 -8.49 -4.49
N PHE A 153 16.07 -8.44 -5.07
CA PHE A 153 15.82 -8.95 -6.41
C PHE A 153 15.50 -7.91 -7.48
N CYS A 154 15.34 -6.64 -7.13
CA CYS A 154 15.04 -5.58 -8.10
C CYS A 154 15.83 -4.31 -7.78
N HIS A 155 16.77 -3.93 -8.63
CA HIS A 155 17.57 -2.71 -8.44
C HIS A 155 16.76 -1.43 -8.65
N ARG A 156 15.73 -1.47 -9.51
CA ARG A 156 14.89 -0.32 -9.84
C ARG A 156 13.58 -0.36 -9.04
N HIS A 157 13.70 -0.27 -7.71
CA HIS A 157 12.54 -0.37 -6.83
C HIS A 157 12.30 0.90 -6.02
N PHE A 158 11.05 1.10 -5.67
CA PHE A 158 10.57 2.01 -4.65
C PHE A 158 9.75 1.19 -3.65
N ILE A 159 10.17 1.13 -2.41
CA ILE A 159 9.39 0.57 -1.31
C ILE A 159 8.77 1.75 -0.58
N VAL A 160 7.44 1.78 -0.46
CA VAL A 160 6.75 2.89 0.16
C VAL A 160 5.92 2.37 1.34
N ARG A 161 6.37 2.69 2.56
CA ARG A 161 5.64 2.40 3.79
C ARG A 161 4.57 3.45 4.01
N THR A 162 3.37 3.00 4.31
CA THR A 162 2.24 3.86 4.64
C THR A 162 1.53 3.38 5.91
N ALA A 163 0.66 4.21 6.48
CA ALA A 163 -0.07 3.92 7.71
C ALA A 163 -1.54 4.27 7.57
N TRP A 164 -2.43 3.53 8.23
CA TRP A 164 -3.83 3.84 8.44
C TRP A 164 -4.58 4.31 7.18
N LEU A 165 -4.39 3.58 6.08
CA LEU A 165 -4.92 3.93 4.77
C LEU A 165 -6.46 3.95 4.76
N TYR A 166 -7.04 5.06 4.30
CA TYR A 166 -8.46 5.19 4.06
C TYR A 166 -8.77 5.74 2.67
N SER A 167 -9.96 5.49 2.17
CA SER A 167 -10.34 5.83 0.79
C SER A 167 -11.85 5.92 0.62
N TYR A 168 -12.27 6.57 -0.46
CA TYR A 168 -13.64 6.48 -0.98
C TYR A 168 -14.01 5.05 -1.40
N TYR A 169 -13.03 4.18 -1.68
CA TYR A 169 -13.21 2.81 -2.16
C TYR A 169 -12.97 1.78 -1.06
N GLY A 170 -13.57 0.59 -1.22
CA GLY A 170 -13.34 -0.56 -0.36
C GLY A 170 -13.82 -0.36 1.08
N LYS A 171 -13.40 -1.27 1.95
CA LYS A 171 -13.61 -1.21 3.40
C LYS A 171 -12.43 -0.51 4.05
N ASN A 172 -12.70 0.39 5.01
CA ASN A 172 -11.68 1.06 5.80
C ASN A 172 -12.25 1.55 7.13
N PHE A 173 -11.37 2.06 7.99
CA PHE A 173 -11.74 2.52 9.33
C PHE A 173 -12.79 3.63 9.28
N VAL A 174 -12.66 4.62 8.40
CA VAL A 174 -13.61 5.73 8.28
C VAL A 174 -15.04 5.21 8.05
N LYS A 175 -15.22 4.34 7.04
CA LYS A 175 -16.54 3.76 6.75
C LYS A 175 -17.04 2.87 7.86
N THR A 176 -16.15 2.15 8.54
CA THR A 176 -16.50 1.29 9.68
C THR A 176 -17.04 2.12 10.84
N ILE A 177 -16.38 3.22 11.19
CA ILE A 177 -16.79 4.12 12.27
C ILE A 177 -18.13 4.79 11.95
N VAL A 178 -18.30 5.35 10.74
CA VAL A 178 -19.60 5.95 10.32
C VAL A 178 -20.75 4.95 10.43
N ASN A 179 -20.55 3.73 9.90
CA ASN A 179 -21.59 2.69 9.93
C ASN A 179 -21.90 2.22 11.35
N ALA A 180 -20.88 2.07 12.18
CA ALA A 180 -21.05 1.65 13.57
C ALA A 180 -21.71 2.76 14.40
N GLY A 181 -21.33 4.04 14.21
CA GLY A 181 -21.98 5.18 14.84
C GLY A 181 -23.47 5.25 14.53
N ARG A 182 -23.83 5.13 13.26
CA ARG A 182 -25.25 5.09 12.82
C ARG A 182 -26.03 3.94 13.44
N LYS A 183 -25.38 2.77 13.59
CA LYS A 183 -26.05 1.57 14.08
C LYS A 183 -26.19 1.53 15.59
N PHE A 184 -25.19 1.97 16.33
CA PHE A 184 -25.10 1.75 17.78
C PHE A 184 -25.21 3.03 18.61
N GLY A 185 -25.01 4.23 18.01
CA GLY A 185 -25.05 5.52 18.70
C GLY A 185 -23.93 5.77 19.71
N LYS A 186 -23.17 4.73 20.10
CA LYS A 186 -22.04 4.80 21.03
C LYS A 186 -20.94 3.83 20.55
N LEU A 187 -19.70 4.29 20.55
CA LEU A 187 -18.53 3.51 20.19
C LEU A 187 -17.47 3.58 21.29
N GLU A 188 -16.71 2.51 21.47
CA GLU A 188 -15.52 2.47 22.29
C GLU A 188 -14.32 2.27 21.36
N VAL A 189 -13.36 3.18 21.41
CA VAL A 189 -12.19 3.19 20.54
C VAL A 189 -10.95 3.39 21.40
N VAL A 190 -9.88 2.64 21.13
CA VAL A 190 -8.61 2.73 21.86
C VAL A 190 -7.98 4.11 21.68
N ASN A 191 -7.35 4.62 22.74
CA ASN A 191 -6.74 5.95 22.77
C ASN A 191 -5.21 5.93 23.03
N ASP A 192 -4.65 4.75 23.16
CA ASP A 192 -3.23 4.52 23.44
C ASP A 192 -2.41 4.11 22.21
N GLN A 193 -3.07 3.94 21.06
CA GLN A 193 -2.41 3.67 19.78
C GLN A 193 -2.47 4.92 18.91
N CYS A 194 -1.30 5.46 18.58
CA CYS A 194 -1.13 6.66 17.77
C CYS A 194 -0.51 6.35 16.41
N GLY A 195 -0.89 7.14 15.41
CA GLY A 195 -0.39 6.98 14.04
C GLY A 195 -0.83 8.13 13.14
N ASN A 196 -0.61 7.93 11.85
CA ASN A 196 -0.85 8.92 10.80
C ASN A 196 -1.90 8.40 9.82
N PRO A 197 -3.17 8.84 9.89
CA PRO A 197 -4.16 8.50 8.86
C PRO A 197 -3.70 8.98 7.48
N THR A 198 -3.77 8.12 6.48
CA THR A 198 -3.32 8.43 5.13
C THR A 198 -4.46 8.30 4.13
N ASN A 199 -4.72 9.36 3.36
CA ASN A 199 -5.69 9.33 2.28
C ASN A 199 -5.08 8.61 1.07
N ALA A 200 -5.82 7.64 0.52
CA ALA A 200 -5.35 6.91 -0.67
C ALA A 200 -5.21 7.81 -1.91
N VAL A 201 -5.89 8.95 -1.96
CA VAL A 201 -5.72 9.94 -3.03
C VAL A 201 -4.31 10.53 -3.01
N ASP A 202 -3.85 10.93 -1.82
CA ASP A 202 -2.54 11.53 -1.63
C ASP A 202 -1.43 10.49 -1.87
N LEU A 203 -1.56 9.31 -1.26
CA LEU A 203 -0.62 8.21 -1.48
C LEU A 203 -0.52 7.82 -2.95
N ALA A 204 -1.64 7.69 -3.65
CA ALA A 204 -1.65 7.37 -5.09
C ALA A 204 -0.92 8.43 -5.91
N HIS A 205 -1.14 9.71 -5.60
CA HIS A 205 -0.45 10.82 -6.25
C HIS A 205 1.07 10.71 -6.08
N GLU A 206 1.52 10.55 -4.85
CA GLU A 206 2.96 10.44 -4.53
C GLU A 206 3.62 9.21 -5.17
N LEU A 207 2.93 8.06 -5.19
CA LEU A 207 3.43 6.87 -5.91
C LEU A 207 3.60 7.13 -7.41
N LEU A 208 2.70 7.90 -8.01
CA LEU A 208 2.78 8.29 -9.42
C LEU A 208 3.90 9.31 -9.66
N GLN A 209 4.15 10.26 -8.75
CA GLN A 209 5.30 11.16 -8.81
C GLN A 209 6.61 10.38 -8.74
N LEU A 210 6.72 9.48 -7.77
CA LEU A 210 7.92 8.73 -7.48
C LEU A 210 8.29 7.76 -8.62
N CYS A 211 7.31 7.05 -9.21
CA CYS A 211 7.54 6.00 -10.20
C CYS A 211 8.20 6.48 -11.50
N VAL A 212 8.19 7.77 -11.79
CA VAL A 212 8.82 8.35 -13.00
C VAL A 212 10.23 8.88 -12.73
N THR A 213 10.69 8.86 -11.49
CA THR A 213 12.04 9.27 -11.07
C THR A 213 13.06 8.13 -11.22
N HIS A 214 14.30 8.39 -10.81
CA HIS A 214 15.37 7.40 -10.67
C HIS A 214 15.90 7.34 -9.24
N GLU A 215 15.19 7.97 -8.29
CA GLU A 215 15.52 8.00 -6.86
C GLU A 215 15.01 6.72 -6.20
N TYR A 216 15.66 5.58 -6.53
CA TYR A 216 15.28 4.27 -6.02
C TYR A 216 15.56 4.13 -4.54
N GLY A 217 14.74 3.37 -3.82
CA GLY A 217 14.96 3.10 -2.40
C GLY A 217 13.68 2.95 -1.59
N LEU A 218 13.84 3.14 -0.28
CA LEU A 218 12.81 3.04 0.73
C LEU A 218 12.31 4.45 1.11
N TYR A 219 10.98 4.57 1.24
CA TYR A 219 10.29 5.82 1.53
C TYR A 219 9.17 5.62 2.55
N HIS A 220 8.89 6.66 3.32
CA HIS A 220 7.64 6.78 4.07
C HIS A 220 6.71 7.76 3.37
N CYS A 221 5.44 7.40 3.23
CA CYS A 221 4.39 8.27 2.72
C CYS A 221 3.13 8.11 3.55
N THR A 222 2.88 9.07 4.42
CA THR A 222 1.73 9.12 5.34
C THR A 222 1.11 10.51 5.34
N GLY A 223 -0.10 10.64 5.89
CA GLY A 223 -0.64 11.95 6.22
C GLY A 223 0.19 12.65 7.29
N GLU A 224 0.13 13.96 7.33
CA GLU A 224 0.80 14.79 8.35
C GLU A 224 0.06 14.74 9.70
N GLY A 225 0.81 15.06 10.76
CA GLY A 225 0.34 15.07 12.13
C GLY A 225 0.29 13.67 12.75
N ILE A 226 -0.12 13.63 14.01
CA ILE A 226 -0.29 12.39 14.77
C ILE A 226 -1.61 12.44 15.52
N CYS A 227 -2.35 11.34 15.55
CA CYS A 227 -3.56 11.20 16.35
C CYS A 227 -3.72 9.76 16.85
N SER A 228 -4.53 9.56 17.89
CA SER A 228 -4.96 8.23 18.29
C SER A 228 -6.11 7.72 17.40
N TRP A 229 -6.40 6.41 17.47
CA TRP A 229 -7.62 5.88 16.85
C TRP A 229 -8.88 6.55 17.39
N TYR A 230 -8.89 6.91 18.69
CA TYR A 230 -10.00 7.64 19.30
C TYR A 230 -10.16 9.04 18.69
N ASP A 231 -9.08 9.80 18.54
CA ASP A 231 -9.13 11.14 17.93
C ASP A 231 -9.61 11.07 16.48
N PHE A 232 -9.08 10.11 15.73
CA PHE A 232 -9.50 9.89 14.35
C PHE A 232 -10.98 9.52 14.25
N ALA A 233 -11.46 8.59 15.11
CA ALA A 233 -12.87 8.21 15.16
C ALA A 233 -13.76 9.39 15.56
N SER A 234 -13.34 10.20 16.54
CA SER A 234 -14.07 11.38 16.99
C SER A 234 -14.26 12.40 15.87
N GLU A 235 -13.20 12.65 15.10
CA GLU A 235 -13.27 13.57 13.96
C GLU A 235 -14.15 13.01 12.83
N ILE A 236 -14.08 11.70 12.54
CA ILE A 236 -14.97 11.04 11.59
C ILE A 236 -16.43 11.22 11.97
N ILE A 237 -16.80 10.99 13.23
CA ILE A 237 -18.17 11.15 13.73
C ILE A 237 -18.60 12.62 13.61
N ARG A 238 -17.76 13.55 14.06
CA ARG A 238 -18.02 15.00 13.97
C ARG A 238 -18.33 15.45 12.54
N LEU A 239 -17.50 15.02 11.57
CA LEU A 239 -17.65 15.41 10.16
C LEU A 239 -18.79 14.69 9.46
N SER A 240 -19.12 13.47 9.87
CA SER A 240 -20.20 12.69 9.25
C SER A 240 -21.60 13.05 9.75
N GLY A 241 -21.70 13.83 10.81
CA GLY A 241 -22.98 14.22 11.42
C GLY A 241 -23.76 13.05 12.04
N VAL A 242 -23.06 12.01 12.52
CA VAL A 242 -23.63 10.77 13.09
C VAL A 242 -23.62 10.83 14.59
#